data_9b5032e246dc7af1ec9e162669ef4d54
#
_entry.id   9b5032e246dc7af1ec9e162669ef4d54
#
_cell.length_a   1.000
_cell.length_b   1.000
_cell.length_c   1.000
_cell.angle_alpha   90.00
_cell.angle_beta   90.00
_cell.angle_gamma   90.00
#
_symmetry.space_group_name_H-M   'P 1'
#
loop_
_entity.id
_entity.type
_entity.pdbx_description
1 polymer ?
#
loop_
_entity_poly.entity_id
_entity_poly.type
_entity_poly.pdbx_seq_one_letter_code
_entity_poly.pdbx_strand_id
1 'polypeptide(L)'
;SGAEYVICIPSEIEEMKPMLEAHKAQSLNGRSVPRMLFSDTAYGADVLKIHGDAAEGIEGVAFGADPESGFDVSYRTFFNATPTLGESQLYDAAMLIGYAAWYQQFRPELSLQKSLRAVVSGEGLNMGSCSEMCIRDRVDALAAGKSPYVRGASGHLRFDAKVFTNVLATTYYNFKVYNGQYIILDYNTSDGGNRTDATLAGWNWKASRMQDFDNSGEFNYPAHTGNWALLVASSKEWTNYRHQADVLAIYQQLRQAGYTDDRIILIVEDDIADNISNPNKGVIQVTIGGNNVYENVEIDYRMSSLNTKDILAILSGEKSEKLPTVIESTENDNLFVFWSGHGVPGAMCWDEEAYAMTGDKLSSVFEDMNRKRRYRKLLMMVEACFSGGVMKQCEGIPGMLFVTAANGDETSKADVFNSEMKVWMSNRFTSTFIEQITDNKEVAMRDLYY
;
A
#
# COMPACT_ATOMS: atom_id res chain seq x y z
N SER A 1 -39.87 -5.86 -15.36
CA SER A 1 -39.71 -5.65 -13.93
C SER A 1 -38.86 -4.42 -13.73
N GLY A 2 -39.18 -3.52 -12.80
CA GLY A 2 -38.36 -2.34 -12.51
C GLY A 2 -37.24 -2.63 -11.49
N ALA A 3 -36.65 -3.85 -11.51
CA ALA A 3 -35.55 -4.18 -10.64
C ALA A 3 -34.28 -3.42 -11.05
N GLU A 4 -33.63 -2.75 -10.11
CA GLU A 4 -32.33 -2.09 -10.31
C GLU A 4 -31.17 -3.07 -10.24
N TYR A 5 -31.33 -4.12 -9.44
CA TYR A 5 -30.29 -5.11 -9.18
C TYR A 5 -30.83 -6.54 -9.31
N VAL A 6 -29.97 -7.44 -9.75
CA VAL A 6 -30.15 -8.89 -9.71
C VAL A 6 -28.97 -9.51 -8.97
N ILE A 7 -29.26 -10.27 -7.91
CA ILE A 7 -28.23 -11.02 -7.19
C ILE A 7 -28.05 -12.37 -7.88
N CYS A 8 -26.84 -12.66 -8.30
CA CYS A 8 -26.44 -13.86 -8.99
C CYS A 8 -25.55 -14.71 -8.08
N ILE A 9 -25.99 -15.93 -7.78
CA ILE A 9 -25.27 -16.86 -6.89
C ILE A 9 -25.01 -18.15 -7.69
N PRO A 10 -24.02 -18.12 -8.62
CA PRO A 10 -23.65 -19.33 -9.35
C PRO A 10 -22.94 -20.32 -8.41
N SER A 11 -23.20 -21.61 -8.60
CA SER A 11 -22.48 -22.66 -7.88
C SER A 11 -21.14 -22.97 -8.53
N GLU A 12 -21.06 -22.79 -9.84
CA GLU A 12 -19.88 -23.04 -10.66
C GLU A 12 -19.63 -21.84 -11.59
N ILE A 13 -18.36 -21.63 -11.97
CA ILE A 13 -17.95 -20.50 -12.82
C ILE A 13 -18.65 -20.55 -14.18
N GLU A 14 -18.83 -21.73 -14.74
CA GLU A 14 -19.44 -21.96 -16.05
C GLU A 14 -20.91 -21.52 -16.11
N GLU A 15 -21.62 -21.54 -15.00
CA GLU A 15 -23.01 -21.09 -14.90
C GLU A 15 -23.16 -19.57 -15.10
N MET A 16 -22.10 -18.81 -14.96
CA MET A 16 -22.12 -17.38 -15.20
C MET A 16 -22.30 -17.02 -16.68
N LYS A 17 -21.82 -17.87 -17.60
CA LYS A 17 -21.83 -17.59 -19.04
C LYS A 17 -23.23 -17.26 -19.58
N PRO A 18 -24.27 -18.09 -19.39
CA PRO A 18 -25.60 -17.76 -19.89
C PRO A 18 -26.20 -16.52 -19.24
N MET A 19 -25.84 -16.19 -17.98
CA MET A 19 -26.28 -14.98 -17.30
C MET A 19 -25.69 -13.74 -17.95
N LEU A 20 -24.38 -13.75 -18.20
CA LEU A 20 -23.63 -12.66 -18.83
C LEU A 20 -24.08 -12.42 -20.27
N GLU A 21 -24.26 -13.50 -21.04
CA GLU A 21 -24.77 -13.43 -22.42
C GLU A 21 -26.18 -12.84 -22.50
N ALA A 22 -27.07 -13.27 -21.62
CA ALA A 22 -28.44 -12.75 -21.56
C ALA A 22 -28.48 -11.26 -21.18
N HIS A 23 -27.66 -10.84 -20.22
CA HIS A 23 -27.55 -9.45 -19.79
C HIS A 23 -27.01 -8.58 -20.93
N LYS A 24 -25.94 -9.00 -21.58
CA LYS A 24 -25.33 -8.29 -22.72
C LYS A 24 -26.31 -8.17 -23.89
N ALA A 25 -27.04 -9.24 -24.22
CA ALA A 25 -28.01 -9.21 -25.30
C ALA A 25 -29.17 -8.22 -25.04
N GLN A 26 -29.60 -8.07 -23.80
CA GLN A 26 -30.65 -7.11 -23.42
C GLN A 26 -30.12 -5.67 -23.48
N SER A 27 -28.90 -5.42 -23.03
CA SER A 27 -28.24 -4.12 -23.09
C SER A 27 -28.07 -3.64 -24.53
N LEU A 28 -27.63 -4.50 -25.45
CA LEU A 28 -27.48 -4.19 -26.87
C LEU A 28 -28.80 -3.83 -27.56
N ASN A 29 -29.93 -4.32 -27.04
CA ASN A 29 -31.25 -3.98 -27.54
C ASN A 29 -31.82 -2.64 -27.02
N GLY A 30 -30.98 -1.82 -26.34
CA GLY A 30 -31.35 -0.51 -25.81
C GLY A 30 -32.34 -0.57 -24.64
N ARG A 31 -32.45 -1.71 -23.97
CA ARG A 31 -33.27 -1.87 -22.76
C ARG A 31 -32.44 -1.53 -21.54
N SER A 32 -33.03 -0.82 -20.59
CA SER A 32 -32.45 -0.70 -19.25
C SER A 32 -32.37 -2.09 -18.63
N VAL A 33 -31.13 -2.54 -18.34
CA VAL A 33 -30.88 -3.82 -17.68
C VAL A 33 -30.48 -3.57 -16.23
N PRO A 34 -30.95 -4.41 -15.28
CA PRO A 34 -30.52 -4.29 -13.89
C PRO A 34 -29.02 -4.59 -13.76
N ARG A 35 -28.36 -3.95 -12.80
CA ARG A 35 -26.98 -4.32 -12.44
C ARG A 35 -26.97 -5.73 -11.86
N MET A 36 -25.96 -6.52 -12.23
CA MET A 36 -25.77 -7.86 -11.70
C MET A 36 -24.74 -7.82 -10.58
N LEU A 37 -25.10 -8.35 -9.41
CA LEU A 37 -24.21 -8.51 -8.28
C LEU A 37 -23.98 -10.00 -8.06
N PHE A 38 -22.73 -10.41 -8.10
CA PHE A 38 -22.31 -11.81 -7.99
C PHE A 38 -21.83 -12.16 -6.58
N SER A 39 -21.97 -13.45 -6.22
CA SER A 39 -21.29 -14.02 -5.06
C SER A 39 -19.79 -14.22 -5.34
N ASP A 40 -19.10 -14.69 -4.32
CA ASP A 40 -17.66 -15.00 -4.31
C ASP A 40 -17.20 -15.96 -5.42
N THR A 41 -18.09 -16.82 -5.94
CA THR A 41 -17.81 -17.69 -7.09
C THR A 41 -17.34 -16.89 -8.33
N ALA A 42 -17.74 -15.64 -8.44
CA ALA A 42 -17.34 -14.76 -9.54
C ALA A 42 -15.98 -14.07 -9.33
N TYR A 43 -15.26 -14.40 -8.27
CA TYR A 43 -13.94 -13.82 -7.96
C TYR A 43 -12.83 -14.85 -8.10
N GLY A 44 -11.90 -14.62 -9.01
CA GLY A 44 -10.71 -15.47 -9.21
C GLY A 44 -10.17 -15.42 -10.63
N ALA A 45 -8.91 -15.75 -10.79
CA ALA A 45 -8.23 -15.74 -12.08
C ALA A 45 -8.90 -16.64 -13.14
N ASP A 46 -9.49 -17.75 -12.72
CA ASP A 46 -10.19 -18.67 -13.64
C ASP A 46 -11.45 -18.06 -14.23
N VAL A 47 -12.14 -17.18 -13.52
CA VAL A 47 -13.30 -16.43 -14.05
C VAL A 47 -12.86 -15.56 -15.23
N LEU A 48 -11.78 -14.81 -15.08
CA LEU A 48 -11.23 -13.97 -16.15
C LEU A 48 -10.72 -14.80 -17.31
N LYS A 49 -10.09 -15.94 -17.03
CA LYS A 49 -9.60 -16.86 -18.05
C LYS A 49 -10.73 -17.52 -18.86
N ILE A 50 -11.83 -17.91 -18.22
CA ILE A 50 -12.96 -18.62 -18.84
C ILE A 50 -13.86 -17.64 -19.60
N HIS A 51 -14.13 -16.48 -19.03
CA HIS A 51 -15.10 -15.53 -19.56
C HIS A 51 -14.47 -14.38 -20.36
N GLY A 52 -13.16 -14.10 -20.18
CA GLY A 52 -12.46 -13.04 -20.90
C GLY A 52 -13.21 -11.70 -20.86
N ASP A 53 -13.40 -11.08 -22.00
CA ASP A 53 -14.11 -9.79 -22.15
C ASP A 53 -15.58 -9.84 -21.67
N ALA A 54 -16.17 -11.02 -21.55
CA ALA A 54 -17.53 -11.14 -21.03
C ALA A 54 -17.59 -10.93 -19.50
N ALA A 55 -16.46 -11.05 -18.81
CA ALA A 55 -16.35 -10.74 -17.40
C ALA A 55 -16.25 -9.23 -17.11
N GLU A 56 -15.99 -8.41 -18.12
CA GLU A 56 -15.86 -6.96 -17.94
C GLU A 56 -17.14 -6.34 -17.35
N GLY A 57 -16.96 -5.56 -16.29
CA GLY A 57 -18.05 -4.91 -15.58
C GLY A 57 -18.79 -5.78 -14.54
N ILE A 58 -18.37 -7.04 -14.35
CA ILE A 58 -18.90 -7.88 -13.24
C ILE A 58 -18.62 -7.19 -11.92
N GLU A 59 -19.64 -7.10 -11.07
CA GLU A 59 -19.56 -6.62 -9.70
C GLU A 59 -20.01 -7.72 -8.73
N GLY A 60 -19.42 -7.77 -7.55
CA GLY A 60 -19.82 -8.79 -6.56
C GLY A 60 -19.15 -8.62 -5.21
N VAL A 61 -19.41 -9.60 -4.35
CA VAL A 61 -18.86 -9.66 -2.99
C VAL A 61 -18.04 -10.93 -2.84
N ALA A 62 -16.83 -10.79 -2.32
CA ALA A 62 -15.95 -11.92 -2.02
C ALA A 62 -15.35 -11.80 -0.63
N PHE A 63 -14.94 -12.94 -0.05
CA PHE A 63 -14.06 -12.94 1.11
C PHE A 63 -12.61 -13.04 0.64
N GLY A 64 -11.67 -12.53 1.43
CA GLY A 64 -10.28 -12.55 0.99
C GLY A 64 -9.29 -12.09 2.06
N ALA A 65 -8.14 -11.62 1.59
CA ALA A 65 -7.15 -11.05 2.46
C ALA A 65 -7.62 -9.71 3.06
N ASP A 66 -7.21 -9.45 4.29
CA ASP A 66 -7.34 -8.12 4.85
C ASP A 66 -6.36 -7.19 4.11
N PRO A 67 -6.84 -6.14 3.42
CA PRO A 67 -5.97 -5.23 2.69
C PRO A 67 -4.92 -4.55 3.56
N GLU A 68 -5.18 -4.44 4.87
CA GLU A 68 -4.22 -3.88 5.83
C GLU A 68 -3.19 -4.92 6.31
N SER A 69 -3.30 -6.21 5.92
CA SER A 69 -2.38 -7.27 6.37
C SER A 69 -1.05 -7.31 5.62
N GLY A 70 -0.97 -6.72 4.43
CA GLY A 70 0.20 -6.84 3.55
C GLY A 70 0.35 -8.21 2.88
N PHE A 71 -0.61 -9.12 3.06
CA PHE A 71 -0.55 -10.47 2.48
C PHE A 71 -0.49 -10.43 0.96
N ASP A 72 -1.33 -9.63 0.32
CA ASP A 72 -1.41 -9.54 -1.14
C ASP A 72 -0.09 -9.11 -1.76
N VAL A 73 0.58 -8.13 -1.15
CA VAL A 73 1.89 -7.65 -1.58
C VAL A 73 2.95 -8.75 -1.42
N SER A 74 2.96 -9.40 -0.25
CA SER A 74 3.90 -10.49 0.02
C SER A 74 3.68 -11.67 -0.93
N TYR A 75 2.43 -12.04 -1.17
CA TYR A 75 2.06 -13.12 -2.07
C TYR A 75 2.51 -12.85 -3.51
N ARG A 76 2.20 -11.66 -4.03
CA ARG A 76 2.63 -11.24 -5.38
C ARG A 76 4.14 -11.24 -5.52
N THR A 77 4.85 -10.75 -4.50
CA THR A 77 6.32 -10.72 -4.50
C THR A 77 6.92 -12.13 -4.54
N PHE A 78 6.32 -13.10 -3.82
CA PHE A 78 6.82 -14.46 -3.75
C PHE A 78 6.46 -15.31 -4.96
N PHE A 79 5.21 -15.18 -5.43
CA PHE A 79 4.66 -16.10 -6.42
C PHE A 79 4.49 -15.47 -7.80
N ASN A 80 4.73 -14.17 -7.94
CA ASN A 80 4.45 -13.39 -9.15
C ASN A 80 3.02 -13.62 -9.67
N ALA A 81 2.06 -13.70 -8.74
CA ALA A 81 0.66 -13.97 -9.00
C ALA A 81 -0.21 -13.21 -8.01
N THR A 82 -1.41 -12.85 -8.43
CA THR A 82 -2.43 -12.29 -7.52
C THR A 82 -3.05 -13.41 -6.71
N PRO A 83 -3.18 -13.26 -5.36
CA PRO A 83 -3.87 -14.25 -4.57
C PRO A 83 -5.33 -14.38 -4.99
N THR A 84 -5.83 -15.60 -4.95
CA THR A 84 -7.21 -15.92 -5.26
C THR A 84 -8.03 -16.19 -3.99
N LEU A 85 -9.25 -16.66 -4.16
CA LEU A 85 -10.15 -16.95 -3.07
C LEU A 85 -9.61 -18.08 -2.16
N GLY A 86 -9.51 -17.83 -0.87
CA GLY A 86 -9.12 -18.84 0.14
C GLY A 86 -7.64 -18.90 0.46
N GLU A 87 -6.75 -18.30 -0.31
CA GLU A 87 -5.30 -18.41 -0.08
C GLU A 87 -4.85 -17.72 1.20
N SER A 88 -5.42 -16.58 1.54
CA SER A 88 -5.15 -15.90 2.82
C SER A 88 -5.64 -16.70 4.01
N GLN A 89 -6.80 -17.35 3.89
CA GLN A 89 -7.35 -18.23 4.93
C GLN A 89 -6.51 -19.50 5.09
N LEU A 90 -6.01 -20.06 3.98
CA LEU A 90 -5.13 -21.23 4.02
C LEU A 90 -3.78 -20.88 4.67
N TYR A 91 -3.24 -19.71 4.35
CA TYR A 91 -2.03 -19.20 5.00
C TYR A 91 -2.24 -19.07 6.52
N ASP A 92 -3.33 -18.44 6.94
CA ASP A 92 -3.65 -18.30 8.36
C ASP A 92 -3.85 -19.63 9.05
N ALA A 93 -4.50 -20.59 8.41
CA ALA A 93 -4.67 -21.94 8.95
C ALA A 93 -3.33 -22.63 9.17
N ALA A 94 -2.42 -22.53 8.21
CA ALA A 94 -1.07 -23.10 8.35
C ALA A 94 -0.27 -22.44 9.48
N MET A 95 -0.33 -21.11 9.60
CA MET A 95 0.34 -20.36 10.66
C MET A 95 -0.23 -20.70 12.04
N LEU A 96 -1.55 -20.82 12.18
CA LEU A 96 -2.19 -21.19 13.44
C LEU A 96 -1.80 -22.60 13.90
N ILE A 97 -1.68 -23.55 12.98
CA ILE A 97 -1.21 -24.90 13.29
C ILE A 97 0.24 -24.84 13.79
N GLY A 98 1.10 -24.04 13.13
CA GLY A 98 2.47 -23.82 13.55
C GLY A 98 2.58 -23.22 14.96
N TYR A 99 1.78 -22.18 15.25
CA TYR A 99 1.73 -21.57 16.58
C TYR A 99 1.20 -22.53 17.65
N ALA A 100 0.18 -23.31 17.33
CA ALA A 100 -0.37 -24.30 18.25
C ALA A 100 0.65 -25.40 18.57
N ALA A 101 1.36 -25.91 17.57
CA ALA A 101 2.42 -26.89 17.74
C ALA A 101 3.59 -26.33 18.57
N TRP A 102 3.97 -25.07 18.32
CA TRP A 102 4.98 -24.36 19.11
C TRP A 102 4.52 -24.16 20.56
N TYR A 103 3.31 -23.69 20.79
CA TYR A 103 2.73 -23.49 22.11
C TYR A 103 2.70 -24.80 22.92
N GLN A 104 2.39 -25.93 22.28
CA GLN A 104 2.36 -27.26 22.90
C GLN A 104 3.72 -27.68 23.50
N GLN A 105 4.86 -27.17 22.96
CA GLN A 105 6.17 -27.46 23.54
C GLN A 105 6.33 -26.89 24.96
N PHE A 106 5.64 -25.77 25.25
CA PHE A 106 5.65 -25.16 26.60
C PHE A 106 4.45 -25.59 27.44
N ARG A 107 3.51 -26.34 26.88
CA ARG A 107 2.29 -26.86 27.51
C ARG A 107 2.02 -28.30 27.07
N PRO A 108 2.92 -29.22 27.39
CA PRO A 108 2.84 -30.60 26.88
C PRO A 108 1.58 -31.36 27.34
N GLU A 109 0.90 -30.87 28.36
CA GLU A 109 -0.36 -31.41 28.85
C GLU A 109 -1.55 -31.10 27.92
N LEU A 110 -1.38 -30.17 27.00
CA LEU A 110 -2.44 -29.79 26.06
C LEU A 110 -2.40 -30.62 24.77
N SER A 111 -3.54 -31.05 24.30
CA SER A 111 -3.65 -31.56 22.93
C SER A 111 -3.45 -30.43 21.90
N LEU A 112 -3.07 -30.76 20.66
CA LEU A 112 -2.94 -29.78 19.57
C LEU A 112 -4.22 -28.96 19.38
N GLN A 113 -5.41 -29.60 19.48
CA GLN A 113 -6.69 -28.92 19.40
C GLN A 113 -6.90 -27.89 20.52
N LYS A 114 -6.48 -28.19 21.74
CA LYS A 114 -6.56 -27.25 22.87
C LYS A 114 -5.55 -26.13 22.70
N SER A 115 -4.35 -26.43 22.20
CA SER A 115 -3.32 -25.44 21.88
C SER A 115 -3.79 -24.51 20.78
N LEU A 116 -4.44 -25.02 19.73
CA LEU A 116 -5.01 -24.22 18.65
C LEU A 116 -6.05 -23.21 19.18
N ARG A 117 -6.92 -23.64 20.08
CA ARG A 117 -7.87 -22.74 20.74
C ARG A 117 -7.17 -21.68 21.60
N ALA A 118 -6.14 -22.08 22.32
CA ALA A 118 -5.41 -21.17 23.18
C ALA A 118 -4.71 -20.04 22.40
N VAL A 119 -4.14 -20.33 21.25
CA VAL A 119 -3.41 -19.32 20.45
C VAL A 119 -4.29 -18.31 19.74
N VAL A 120 -5.62 -18.47 19.74
CA VAL A 120 -6.58 -17.54 19.12
C VAL A 120 -7.58 -16.94 20.12
N SER A 121 -7.49 -17.27 21.42
CA SER A 121 -8.47 -16.86 22.43
C SER A 121 -8.00 -15.77 23.38
N GLY A 122 -6.81 -15.22 23.18
CA GLY A 122 -6.21 -14.24 24.10
C GLY A 122 -6.68 -12.83 23.91
N GLU A 123 -6.71 -12.10 25.01
CA GLU A 123 -6.87 -10.63 25.05
C GLU A 123 -5.49 -9.97 24.95
N GLY A 124 -4.73 -10.28 23.97
CA GLY A 124 -3.37 -9.84 23.96
C GLY A 124 -3.00 -8.98 22.77
N LEU A 125 -1.76 -8.58 22.73
CA LEU A 125 -1.07 -7.80 21.72
C LEU A 125 -1.63 -8.05 20.32
N ASN A 126 -2.14 -7.00 19.69
CA ASN A 126 -2.49 -7.03 18.28
C ASN A 126 -1.18 -7.24 17.49
N MET A 127 -0.95 -8.48 17.12
CA MET A 127 0.28 -8.89 16.46
C MET A 127 -0.03 -8.90 14.97
N GLY A 128 0.14 -7.73 14.33
CA GLY A 128 -0.10 -7.54 12.91
C GLY A 128 0.53 -8.60 12.02
N SER A 129 0.03 -8.68 10.85
CA SER A 129 0.40 -9.26 9.57
C SER A 129 1.56 -10.30 9.44
N CYS A 130 1.79 -10.69 8.23
CA CYS A 130 2.70 -11.72 7.73
C CYS A 130 4.20 -11.41 7.84
N SER A 131 4.65 -10.36 8.55
CA SER A 131 6.07 -10.03 8.65
C SER A 131 6.84 -10.98 9.57
N GLU A 132 8.10 -11.25 9.26
CA GLU A 132 8.98 -12.11 10.07
C GLU A 132 9.09 -11.60 11.52
N MET A 133 9.12 -10.31 11.74
CA MET A 133 9.19 -9.71 13.07
C MET A 133 7.93 -10.02 13.90
N CYS A 134 6.75 -9.89 13.31
CA CYS A 134 5.49 -10.23 13.97
C CYS A 134 5.39 -11.74 14.29
N ILE A 135 5.95 -12.58 13.44
CA ILE A 135 6.03 -14.03 13.71
C ILE A 135 6.92 -14.30 14.93
N ARG A 136 8.09 -13.66 15.04
CA ARG A 136 8.99 -13.80 16.19
C ARG A 136 8.33 -13.33 17.48
N ASP A 137 7.71 -12.16 17.47
CA ASP A 137 7.02 -11.61 18.64
C ASP A 137 5.89 -12.55 19.12
N ARG A 138 5.16 -13.19 18.20
CA ARG A 138 4.15 -14.21 18.54
C ARG A 138 4.77 -15.43 19.19
N VAL A 139 5.85 -15.93 18.61
CA VAL A 139 6.59 -17.06 19.14
C VAL A 139 7.10 -16.76 20.55
N ASP A 140 7.65 -15.58 20.77
CA ASP A 140 8.15 -15.14 22.09
C ASP A 140 7.01 -14.95 23.10
N ALA A 141 5.88 -14.40 22.68
CA ALA A 141 4.69 -14.27 23.52
C ALA A 141 4.13 -15.63 23.94
N LEU A 142 4.06 -16.58 22.99
CA LEU A 142 3.64 -17.96 23.27
C LEU A 142 4.61 -18.68 24.20
N ALA A 143 5.92 -18.50 24.03
CA ALA A 143 6.95 -19.05 24.91
C ALA A 143 6.82 -18.49 26.33
N ALA A 144 6.44 -17.22 26.47
CA ALA A 144 6.13 -16.58 27.75
C ALA A 144 4.76 -17.00 28.34
N GLY A 145 4.05 -17.94 27.69
CA GLY A 145 2.74 -18.43 28.15
C GLY A 145 1.59 -17.45 27.92
N LYS A 146 1.81 -16.41 27.11
CA LYS A 146 0.76 -15.48 26.70
C LYS A 146 -0.01 -16.05 25.52
N SER A 147 -1.29 -15.77 25.45
CA SER A 147 -2.13 -16.10 24.28
C SER A 147 -2.40 -14.81 23.51
N PRO A 148 -1.70 -14.58 22.40
CA PRO A 148 -1.88 -13.35 21.63
C PRO A 148 -3.22 -13.35 20.87
N TYR A 149 -3.77 -12.16 20.72
CA TYR A 149 -4.81 -11.94 19.75
C TYR A 149 -4.17 -11.90 18.35
N VAL A 150 -4.62 -12.75 17.45
CA VAL A 150 -3.98 -12.87 16.13
C VAL A 150 -4.83 -12.15 15.08
N ARG A 151 -4.25 -11.14 14.45
CA ARG A 151 -4.69 -10.63 13.16
C ARG A 151 -3.82 -11.32 12.10
N GLY A 152 -4.44 -12.11 11.25
CA GLY A 152 -3.78 -12.86 10.18
C GLY A 152 -3.87 -12.18 8.82
N ALA A 153 -3.56 -12.94 7.79
CA ALA A 153 -3.69 -12.51 6.40
C ALA A 153 -5.15 -12.24 6.00
N SER A 154 -6.11 -13.00 6.56
CA SER A 154 -7.55 -12.83 6.30
C SER A 154 -8.25 -11.87 7.29
N GLY A 155 -7.50 -11.19 8.14
CA GLY A 155 -8.00 -10.28 9.16
C GLY A 155 -7.94 -10.85 10.58
N HIS A 156 -8.89 -10.47 11.42
CA HIS A 156 -8.94 -10.91 12.81
C HIS A 156 -9.32 -12.38 12.93
N LEU A 157 -8.44 -13.20 13.53
CA LEU A 157 -8.67 -14.63 13.69
C LEU A 157 -9.42 -14.90 15.01
N ARG A 158 -10.73 -14.70 14.98
CA ARG A 158 -11.64 -14.98 16.10
C ARG A 158 -12.59 -16.11 15.78
N PHE A 159 -12.74 -17.01 16.74
CA PHE A 159 -13.62 -18.16 16.64
C PHE A 159 -14.62 -18.18 17.78
N ASP A 160 -15.79 -18.77 17.53
CA ASP A 160 -16.81 -18.95 18.55
C ASP A 160 -16.29 -19.84 19.70
N ALA A 161 -16.43 -19.38 20.95
CA ALA A 161 -15.94 -20.12 22.11
C ALA A 161 -16.67 -21.46 22.33
N LYS A 162 -17.92 -21.58 21.87
CA LYS A 162 -18.75 -22.80 22.02
C LYS A 162 -18.62 -23.68 20.77
N VAL A 163 -18.69 -23.07 19.58
CA VAL A 163 -18.59 -23.78 18.31
C VAL A 163 -17.36 -23.28 17.56
N PHE A 164 -16.21 -23.85 17.91
CA PHE A 164 -14.89 -23.41 17.45
C PHE A 164 -14.69 -23.45 15.92
N THR A 165 -15.57 -24.12 15.18
CA THR A 165 -15.58 -24.11 13.73
C THR A 165 -16.23 -22.85 13.13
N ASN A 166 -16.94 -22.07 13.95
CA ASN A 166 -17.57 -20.85 13.50
C ASN A 166 -16.58 -19.68 13.58
N VAL A 167 -16.24 -19.12 12.45
CA VAL A 167 -15.45 -17.89 12.34
C VAL A 167 -16.35 -16.72 12.73
N LEU A 168 -15.89 -15.89 13.67
CA LEU A 168 -16.59 -14.67 14.12
C LEU A 168 -16.11 -13.42 13.41
N ALA A 169 -14.93 -13.48 12.81
CA ALA A 169 -14.30 -12.35 12.14
C ALA A 169 -13.74 -12.79 10.81
N THR A 170 -13.91 -11.97 9.79
CA THR A 170 -13.34 -12.18 8.45
C THR A 170 -13.36 -10.87 7.67
N THR A 171 -12.66 -10.84 6.55
CA THR A 171 -12.67 -9.72 5.63
C THR A 171 -13.51 -10.06 4.40
N TYR A 172 -14.41 -9.15 4.07
CA TYR A 172 -15.16 -9.15 2.82
C TYR A 172 -14.87 -7.88 2.04
N TYR A 173 -14.92 -7.97 0.73
CA TYR A 173 -14.82 -6.81 -0.14
C TYR A 173 -15.81 -6.88 -1.30
N ASN A 174 -16.25 -5.71 -1.74
CA ASN A 174 -16.92 -5.53 -2.99
C ASN A 174 -15.87 -5.40 -4.09
N PHE A 175 -16.04 -6.14 -5.15
CA PHE A 175 -15.13 -6.11 -6.29
C PHE A 175 -15.85 -5.73 -7.58
N LYS A 176 -15.06 -5.30 -8.54
CA LYS A 176 -15.48 -5.09 -9.93
C LYS A 176 -14.40 -5.61 -10.86
N VAL A 177 -14.81 -6.17 -11.99
CA VAL A 177 -13.89 -6.45 -13.10
C VAL A 177 -13.81 -5.21 -13.98
N TYR A 178 -12.60 -4.72 -14.19
CA TYR A 178 -12.32 -3.55 -15.02
C TYR A 178 -10.99 -3.72 -15.75
N ASN A 179 -10.98 -3.53 -17.07
CA ASN A 179 -9.82 -3.78 -17.93
C ASN A 179 -9.21 -5.18 -17.73
N GLY A 180 -10.07 -6.19 -17.60
CA GLY A 180 -9.65 -7.57 -17.40
C GLY A 180 -9.00 -7.88 -16.05
N GLN A 181 -9.17 -7.02 -15.05
CA GLN A 181 -8.63 -7.19 -13.70
C GLN A 181 -9.69 -6.98 -12.64
N TYR A 182 -9.50 -7.57 -11.45
CA TYR A 182 -10.33 -7.29 -10.31
C TYR A 182 -9.90 -6.01 -9.60
N ILE A 183 -10.88 -5.16 -9.32
CA ILE A 183 -10.72 -3.95 -8.51
C ILE A 183 -11.55 -4.11 -7.25
N ILE A 184 -10.94 -3.87 -6.09
CA ILE A 184 -11.66 -3.81 -4.82
C ILE A 184 -12.25 -2.41 -4.68
N LEU A 185 -13.56 -2.31 -4.65
CA LEU A 185 -14.28 -1.04 -4.51
C LEU A 185 -14.31 -0.56 -3.06
N ASP A 186 -14.62 -1.47 -2.16
CA ASP A 186 -14.60 -1.27 -0.71
C ASP A 186 -14.44 -2.60 0.01
N TYR A 187 -14.12 -2.55 1.28
CA TYR A 187 -13.98 -3.74 2.11
C TYR A 187 -14.48 -3.51 3.53
N ASN A 188 -14.79 -4.61 4.18
CA ASN A 188 -15.10 -4.64 5.59
C ASN A 188 -14.31 -5.75 6.27
N THR A 189 -13.57 -5.41 7.30
CA THR A 189 -12.93 -6.37 8.19
C THR A 189 -13.69 -6.37 9.51
N SER A 190 -14.43 -7.45 9.76
CA SER A 190 -15.12 -7.67 11.01
C SER A 190 -14.11 -7.94 12.12
N ASP A 191 -14.28 -7.31 13.27
CA ASP A 191 -13.50 -7.58 14.49
C ASP A 191 -14.07 -8.72 15.35
N GLY A 192 -15.14 -9.35 14.89
CA GLY A 192 -15.84 -10.41 15.62
C GLY A 192 -16.67 -9.92 16.79
N GLY A 193 -17.13 -8.67 16.73
CA GLY A 193 -18.01 -8.05 17.73
C GLY A 193 -19.26 -8.87 18.03
N ASN A 194 -20.00 -8.48 19.04
CA ASN A 194 -21.07 -9.28 19.65
C ASN A 194 -22.15 -9.66 18.62
N ARG A 195 -22.26 -10.94 18.30
CA ARG A 195 -23.25 -11.52 17.36
C ARG A 195 -24.68 -11.58 17.90
N THR A 196 -24.96 -11.06 19.09
CA THR A 196 -26.30 -11.07 19.68
C THR A 196 -27.27 -10.14 18.96
N ASP A 197 -26.75 -9.18 18.20
CA ASP A 197 -27.57 -8.37 17.32
C ASP A 197 -27.53 -8.95 15.91
N ALA A 198 -28.67 -9.42 15.41
CA ALA A 198 -28.87 -9.79 14.01
C ALA A 198 -28.73 -8.59 13.04
N THR A 199 -28.34 -7.44 13.56
CA THR A 199 -27.97 -6.26 12.82
C THR A 199 -26.49 -6.34 12.45
N LEU A 200 -26.12 -5.81 11.29
CA LEU A 200 -24.74 -5.62 10.85
C LEU A 200 -23.97 -4.60 11.73
N ALA A 201 -24.43 -4.36 12.96
CA ALA A 201 -23.77 -3.54 13.95
C ALA A 201 -22.39 -4.13 14.29
N GLY A 202 -21.34 -3.45 13.95
CA GLY A 202 -19.95 -3.94 14.01
C GLY A 202 -19.31 -4.17 12.63
N TRP A 203 -20.09 -4.09 11.56
CA TRP A 203 -19.55 -4.06 10.20
C TRP A 203 -19.39 -2.60 9.76
N ASN A 204 -18.16 -2.14 9.73
CA ASN A 204 -17.79 -0.83 9.19
C ASN A 204 -17.18 -1.05 7.82
N TRP A 205 -17.96 -0.78 6.77
CA TRP A 205 -17.41 -0.76 5.42
C TRP A 205 -16.44 0.41 5.30
N LYS A 206 -15.20 0.07 5.03
CA LYS A 206 -14.18 1.06 4.69
C LYS A 206 -14.17 1.18 3.19
N ALA A 207 -14.58 2.34 2.68
CA ALA A 207 -14.43 2.62 1.27
C ALA A 207 -12.97 2.40 0.88
N SER A 208 -12.76 1.57 -0.13
CA SER A 208 -11.48 1.54 -0.80
C SER A 208 -11.24 2.93 -1.37
N ARG A 209 -10.06 3.49 -1.18
CA ARG A 209 -9.67 4.79 -1.74
C ARG A 209 -9.81 4.86 -3.26
N MET A 210 -10.01 3.73 -3.91
CA MET A 210 -10.27 3.63 -5.34
C MET A 210 -11.68 4.05 -5.75
N GLN A 211 -12.61 4.24 -4.84
CA GLN A 211 -13.94 4.78 -5.18
C GLN A 211 -13.89 6.22 -5.70
N ASP A 212 -12.86 6.98 -5.35
CA ASP A 212 -12.68 8.36 -5.84
C ASP A 212 -12.18 8.43 -7.29
N PHE A 213 -11.83 7.30 -7.88
CA PHE A 213 -11.63 7.19 -9.32
C PHE A 213 -12.97 6.93 -9.99
N ASP A 214 -13.75 8.00 -10.17
CA ASP A 214 -14.95 7.95 -10.97
C ASP A 214 -14.60 7.46 -12.38
N ASN A 215 -15.04 6.24 -12.69
CA ASN A 215 -14.87 5.61 -13.99
C ASN A 215 -15.86 6.14 -15.04
N SER A 216 -16.43 7.32 -14.84
CA SER A 216 -17.31 7.96 -15.82
C SER A 216 -16.58 8.38 -17.13
N GLY A 217 -15.39 7.85 -17.35
CA GLY A 217 -14.82 7.63 -18.69
C GLY A 217 -14.19 8.81 -19.39
N GLU A 218 -14.38 10.03 -18.99
CA GLU A 218 -13.68 11.19 -19.57
C GLU A 218 -13.04 12.03 -18.48
N PHE A 219 -11.74 11.80 -18.28
CA PHE A 219 -10.89 12.69 -17.50
C PHE A 219 -10.68 14.00 -18.29
N ASN A 220 -11.71 14.81 -18.41
CA ASN A 220 -11.56 16.20 -18.79
C ASN A 220 -10.96 16.98 -17.61
N TYR A 221 -9.68 16.72 -17.31
CA TYR A 221 -8.94 17.62 -16.45
C TYR A 221 -8.72 18.92 -17.20
N PRO A 222 -9.17 20.06 -16.68
CA PRO A 222 -8.71 21.33 -17.20
C PRO A 222 -7.19 21.33 -17.20
N ALA A 223 -6.58 21.86 -18.24
CA ALA A 223 -5.12 21.95 -18.31
C ALA A 223 -4.60 22.56 -17.01
N HIS A 224 -3.85 21.78 -16.24
CA HIS A 224 -3.24 22.29 -14.99
C HIS A 224 -2.10 23.23 -15.37
N THR A 225 -1.90 24.28 -14.58
CA THR A 225 -0.90 25.31 -14.85
C THR A 225 0.53 24.86 -14.56
N GLY A 226 0.71 23.78 -13.80
CA GLY A 226 2.01 23.21 -13.54
C GLY A 226 1.96 21.99 -12.63
N ASN A 227 3.12 21.35 -12.53
CA ASN A 227 3.40 20.28 -11.58
C ASN A 227 4.54 20.72 -10.69
N TRP A 228 4.46 20.42 -9.41
CA TRP A 228 5.53 20.61 -8.44
C TRP A 228 5.97 19.27 -7.86
N ALA A 229 7.21 19.18 -7.47
CA ALA A 229 7.73 18.01 -6.77
C ALA A 229 8.60 18.41 -5.58
N LEU A 230 8.46 17.64 -4.48
CA LEU A 230 9.37 17.66 -3.34
C LEU A 230 9.96 16.26 -3.20
N LEU A 231 11.27 16.15 -3.34
CA LEU A 231 12.02 14.90 -3.30
C LEU A 231 12.96 14.92 -2.09
N VAL A 232 12.85 13.94 -1.20
CA VAL A 232 13.56 13.93 0.09
C VAL A 232 14.25 12.60 0.32
N ALA A 233 15.58 12.62 0.46
CA ALA A 233 16.33 11.53 1.07
C ALA A 233 16.64 11.90 2.53
N SER A 234 16.04 11.18 3.48
CA SER A 234 16.12 11.53 4.90
C SER A 234 17.25 10.85 5.68
N SER A 235 18.25 10.34 4.98
CA SER A 235 19.45 9.73 5.56
C SER A 235 20.69 10.03 4.73
N LYS A 236 21.84 9.88 5.34
CA LYS A 236 23.17 10.12 4.76
C LYS A 236 24.09 8.91 4.96
N GLU A 237 25.33 9.06 4.57
CA GLU A 237 26.42 8.09 4.64
C GLU A 237 26.32 6.93 3.65
N TRP A 238 27.46 6.29 3.42
CA TRP A 238 27.62 5.25 2.40
C TRP A 238 26.70 4.05 2.60
N THR A 239 26.44 3.66 3.85
CA THR A 239 25.54 2.53 4.18
C THR A 239 24.09 2.78 3.80
N ASN A 240 23.69 4.05 3.64
CA ASN A 240 22.37 4.51 3.25
C ASN A 240 22.30 4.94 1.77
N TYR A 241 23.30 4.54 0.97
CA TYR A 241 23.40 4.85 -0.46
C TYR A 241 22.06 4.80 -1.19
N ARG A 242 21.29 3.73 -0.99
CA ARG A 242 20.03 3.46 -1.67
C ARG A 242 19.00 4.59 -1.55
N HIS A 243 18.93 5.27 -0.39
CA HIS A 243 17.92 6.31 -0.18
C HIS A 243 18.17 7.55 -1.05
N GLN A 244 19.41 7.99 -1.18
CA GLN A 244 19.77 9.06 -2.09
C GLN A 244 19.66 8.60 -3.56
N ALA A 245 20.09 7.38 -3.86
CA ALA A 245 19.99 6.82 -5.21
C ALA A 245 18.54 6.73 -5.70
N ASP A 246 17.59 6.29 -4.85
CA ASP A 246 16.16 6.25 -5.15
C ASP A 246 15.61 7.64 -5.49
N VAL A 247 15.92 8.62 -4.65
CA VAL A 247 15.44 10.00 -4.83
C VAL A 247 16.00 10.60 -6.13
N LEU A 248 17.28 10.37 -6.43
CA LEU A 248 17.89 10.80 -7.67
C LEU A 248 17.31 10.11 -8.89
N ALA A 249 16.98 8.84 -8.78
CA ALA A 249 16.30 8.12 -9.87
C ALA A 249 14.90 8.68 -10.16
N ILE A 250 14.13 8.99 -9.12
CA ILE A 250 12.83 9.68 -9.27
C ILE A 250 13.02 11.07 -9.88
N TYR A 251 14.05 11.83 -9.45
CA TYR A 251 14.37 13.11 -10.07
C TYR A 251 14.56 12.97 -11.58
N GLN A 252 15.36 12.00 -12.04
CA GLN A 252 15.56 11.76 -13.47
C GLN A 252 14.26 11.40 -14.21
N GLN A 253 13.37 10.59 -13.60
CA GLN A 253 12.08 10.27 -14.19
C GLN A 253 11.21 11.53 -14.34
N LEU A 254 11.17 12.40 -13.35
CA LEU A 254 10.40 13.65 -13.43
C LEU A 254 10.97 14.60 -14.50
N ARG A 255 12.29 14.72 -14.61
CA ARG A 255 12.96 15.49 -15.67
C ARG A 255 12.60 14.96 -17.07
N GLN A 256 12.59 13.63 -17.25
CA GLN A 256 12.17 12.98 -18.50
C GLN A 256 10.66 13.17 -18.78
N ALA A 257 9.85 13.28 -17.75
CA ALA A 257 8.43 13.56 -17.85
C ALA A 257 8.11 15.06 -18.10
N GLY A 258 9.13 15.92 -18.21
CA GLY A 258 8.99 17.33 -18.57
C GLY A 258 8.85 18.28 -17.37
N TYR A 259 9.14 17.84 -16.15
CA TYR A 259 9.30 18.76 -15.03
C TYR A 259 10.55 19.63 -15.27
N THR A 260 10.40 20.92 -15.13
CA THR A 260 11.53 21.84 -15.09
C THR A 260 12.18 21.84 -13.70
N ASP A 261 13.45 22.17 -13.63
CA ASP A 261 14.16 22.07 -12.37
C ASP A 261 13.63 23.03 -11.29
N ASP A 262 13.23 24.23 -11.69
CA ASP A 262 12.57 25.21 -10.82
C ASP A 262 11.21 24.74 -10.22
N ARG A 263 10.73 23.58 -10.63
CA ARG A 263 9.52 22.92 -10.13
C ARG A 263 9.80 21.67 -9.32
N ILE A 264 11.05 21.31 -9.14
CA ILE A 264 11.49 20.19 -8.32
C ILE A 264 12.33 20.76 -7.17
N ILE A 265 11.95 20.48 -5.94
CA ILE A 265 12.78 20.76 -4.78
C ILE A 265 13.43 19.46 -4.34
N LEU A 266 14.76 19.40 -4.47
CA LEU A 266 15.54 18.22 -4.20
C LEU A 266 16.36 18.38 -2.90
N ILE A 267 16.11 17.46 -1.96
CA ILE A 267 16.76 17.43 -0.65
C ILE A 267 17.50 16.12 -0.49
N VAL A 268 18.81 16.15 -0.58
CA VAL A 268 19.73 15.02 -0.36
C VAL A 268 20.95 15.47 0.40
N GLU A 269 21.71 14.57 1.02
CA GLU A 269 22.98 14.96 1.67
C GLU A 269 24.11 15.21 0.69
N ASP A 270 24.08 14.57 -0.48
CA ASP A 270 25.11 14.69 -1.51
C ASP A 270 26.51 14.22 -1.03
N ASP A 271 26.53 13.12 -0.31
CA ASP A 271 27.77 12.57 0.28
C ASP A 271 28.17 11.20 -0.28
N ILE A 272 27.43 10.69 -1.28
CA ILE A 272 27.68 9.36 -1.87
C ILE A 272 28.37 9.42 -3.24
N ALA A 273 28.16 10.47 -4.04
CA ALA A 273 28.77 10.58 -5.37
C ALA A 273 30.30 10.59 -5.31
N ASP A 274 30.86 11.42 -4.42
CA ASP A 274 32.30 11.56 -4.21
C ASP A 274 32.79 10.84 -2.95
N ASN A 275 31.97 9.97 -2.37
CA ASN A 275 32.31 9.19 -1.19
C ASN A 275 33.59 8.36 -1.44
N ILE A 276 34.49 8.28 -0.45
CA ILE A 276 35.73 7.54 -0.58
C ILE A 276 35.53 6.08 -0.97
N SER A 277 34.42 5.50 -0.56
CA SER A 277 34.02 4.12 -0.87
C SER A 277 33.40 3.96 -2.27
N ASN A 278 33.07 5.06 -2.97
CA ASN A 278 32.55 5.00 -4.33
C ASN A 278 33.68 4.73 -5.33
N PRO A 279 33.73 3.58 -6.01
CA PRO A 279 34.77 3.27 -7.00
C PRO A 279 34.66 4.14 -8.26
N ASN A 280 33.44 4.65 -8.55
CA ASN A 280 33.16 5.47 -9.74
C ASN A 280 32.73 6.88 -9.31
N LYS A 281 33.69 7.76 -8.98
CA LYS A 281 33.39 9.11 -8.53
C LYS A 281 32.46 9.86 -9.48
N GLY A 282 31.48 10.56 -8.91
CA GLY A 282 30.47 11.29 -9.68
C GLY A 282 29.40 10.39 -10.34
N VAL A 283 29.39 9.09 -10.04
CA VAL A 283 28.42 8.15 -10.60
C VAL A 283 27.60 7.53 -9.48
N ILE A 284 26.28 7.65 -9.56
CA ILE A 284 25.31 6.96 -8.69
C ILE A 284 24.40 6.13 -9.58
N GLN A 285 24.20 4.88 -9.23
CA GLN A 285 23.38 3.92 -9.98
C GLN A 285 22.41 3.20 -9.02
N VAL A 286 21.19 2.92 -9.47
CA VAL A 286 20.19 2.13 -8.72
C VAL A 286 20.26 0.63 -9.01
N THR A 287 20.98 0.24 -10.08
CA THR A 287 21.24 -1.14 -10.45
C THR A 287 22.63 -1.29 -11.04
N ILE A 288 23.20 -2.48 -10.98
CA ILE A 288 24.56 -2.76 -11.49
C ILE A 288 24.59 -2.52 -13.00
N GLY A 289 25.48 -1.64 -13.44
CA GLY A 289 25.61 -1.25 -14.85
C GLY A 289 24.47 -0.37 -15.38
N GLY A 290 23.62 0.13 -14.52
CA GLY A 290 22.54 1.07 -14.89
C GLY A 290 23.07 2.48 -15.20
N ASN A 291 22.14 3.36 -15.58
CA ASN A 291 22.45 4.75 -15.88
C ASN A 291 22.92 5.52 -14.65
N ASN A 292 23.72 6.55 -14.87
CA ASN A 292 24.11 7.50 -13.82
C ASN A 292 22.91 8.41 -13.48
N VAL A 293 22.30 8.22 -12.30
CA VAL A 293 21.19 9.04 -11.85
C VAL A 293 21.61 10.36 -11.22
N TYR A 294 22.90 10.59 -11.04
CA TYR A 294 23.47 11.83 -10.50
C TYR A 294 23.80 12.85 -11.60
N GLU A 295 23.68 12.50 -12.86
CA GLU A 295 24.04 13.35 -13.97
C GLU A 295 23.07 14.55 -14.12
N ASN A 296 23.62 15.78 -14.21
CA ASN A 296 22.84 17.03 -14.36
C ASN A 296 21.76 17.25 -13.27
N VAL A 297 22.07 16.87 -12.03
CA VAL A 297 21.19 17.07 -10.87
C VAL A 297 21.45 18.44 -10.25
N GLU A 298 20.39 19.18 -9.95
CA GLU A 298 20.44 20.42 -9.16
C GLU A 298 19.85 20.14 -7.77
N ILE A 299 20.69 20.30 -6.74
CA ILE A 299 20.33 20.03 -5.34
C ILE A 299 20.02 21.37 -4.66
N ASP A 300 18.77 21.54 -4.17
CA ASP A 300 18.34 22.76 -3.49
C ASP A 300 18.86 22.83 -2.06
N TYR A 301 18.81 21.70 -1.35
CA TYR A 301 19.21 21.65 0.05
C TYR A 301 19.99 20.38 0.39
N ARG A 302 21.03 20.53 1.19
CA ARG A 302 21.63 19.39 1.89
C ARG A 302 20.77 19.00 3.08
N MET A 303 20.49 17.71 3.24
CA MET A 303 19.66 17.19 4.30
C MET A 303 20.13 17.66 5.70
N SER A 304 21.43 17.64 5.96
CA SER A 304 22.02 18.05 7.24
C SER A 304 21.89 19.54 7.56
N SER A 305 21.55 20.38 6.56
CA SER A 305 21.28 21.81 6.78
C SER A 305 19.85 22.08 7.27
N LEU A 306 18.99 21.07 7.22
CA LEU A 306 17.57 21.17 7.51
C LEU A 306 17.17 20.29 8.72
N ASN A 307 16.00 20.58 9.25
CA ASN A 307 15.28 19.72 10.19
C ASN A 307 13.85 19.49 9.70
N THR A 308 13.09 18.65 10.37
CA THR A 308 11.72 18.29 9.94
C THR A 308 10.75 19.48 9.90
N LYS A 309 10.95 20.52 10.71
CA LYS A 309 10.13 21.73 10.63
C LYS A 309 10.44 22.52 9.35
N ASP A 310 11.69 22.55 8.94
CA ASP A 310 12.09 23.17 7.67
C ASP A 310 11.43 22.44 6.48
N ILE A 311 11.38 21.12 6.51
CA ILE A 311 10.70 20.32 5.47
C ILE A 311 9.20 20.65 5.40
N LEU A 312 8.53 20.75 6.54
CA LEU A 312 7.13 21.13 6.58
C LEU A 312 6.90 22.56 6.09
N ALA A 313 7.82 23.49 6.39
CA ALA A 313 7.80 24.86 5.89
C ALA A 313 8.02 24.92 4.36
N ILE A 314 8.97 24.14 3.82
CA ILE A 314 9.18 23.99 2.38
C ILE A 314 7.91 23.48 1.70
N LEU A 315 7.31 22.44 2.25
CA LEU A 315 6.10 21.81 1.73
C LEU A 315 4.91 22.78 1.74
N SER A 316 4.73 23.53 2.82
CA SER A 316 3.64 24.53 2.94
C SER A 316 3.90 25.85 2.22
N GLY A 317 5.10 26.04 1.67
CA GLY A 317 5.45 27.25 0.91
C GLY A 317 5.86 28.43 1.78
N GLU A 318 6.43 28.20 2.97
CA GLU A 318 6.85 29.23 3.91
C GLU A 318 8.30 29.63 3.68
N LYS A 319 8.51 30.68 2.88
CA LYS A 319 9.86 31.22 2.60
C LYS A 319 10.50 31.90 3.79
N SER A 320 11.80 31.75 3.91
CA SER A 320 12.64 32.48 4.89
C SER A 320 14.05 32.68 4.31
N GLU A 321 14.93 33.40 5.01
CA GLU A 321 16.33 33.51 4.61
C GLU A 321 17.04 32.13 4.55
N LYS A 322 16.66 31.22 5.43
CA LYS A 322 17.14 29.84 5.44
C LYS A 322 16.53 28.99 4.33
N LEU A 323 15.28 29.27 3.95
CA LEU A 323 14.48 28.50 3.01
C LEU A 323 14.05 29.38 1.82
N PRO A 324 14.98 29.74 0.93
CA PRO A 324 14.69 30.58 -0.22
C PRO A 324 13.85 29.87 -1.29
N THR A 325 13.97 28.55 -1.40
CA THR A 325 13.25 27.69 -2.34
C THR A 325 12.19 26.87 -1.58
N VAL A 326 10.91 27.03 -1.94
CA VAL A 326 9.79 26.32 -1.33
C VAL A 326 8.77 25.94 -2.39
N ILE A 327 7.86 25.04 -2.07
CA ILE A 327 6.73 24.72 -2.96
C ILE A 327 5.80 25.94 -3.10
N GLU A 328 5.67 26.44 -4.30
CA GLU A 328 4.80 27.59 -4.62
C GLU A 328 3.55 27.17 -5.42
N SER A 329 3.05 25.97 -5.16
CA SER A 329 1.87 25.43 -5.83
C SER A 329 0.60 26.18 -5.46
N THR A 330 -0.38 26.13 -6.37
CA THR A 330 -1.72 26.73 -6.25
C THR A 330 -2.80 25.65 -6.38
N GLU A 331 -4.06 26.04 -6.28
CA GLU A 331 -5.22 25.14 -6.49
C GLU A 331 -5.30 24.52 -7.89
N ASN A 332 -4.51 25.02 -8.85
CA ASN A 332 -4.45 24.50 -10.21
C ASN A 332 -3.28 23.56 -10.47
N ASP A 333 -2.38 23.42 -9.51
CA ASP A 333 -1.15 22.63 -9.65
C ASP A 333 -1.29 21.24 -9.02
N ASN A 334 -0.65 20.25 -9.61
CA ASN A 334 -0.46 18.96 -8.94
C ASN A 334 0.86 18.96 -8.16
N LEU A 335 0.87 18.31 -7.02
CA LEU A 335 2.03 18.18 -6.18
C LEU A 335 2.41 16.70 -6.03
N PHE A 336 3.65 16.39 -6.31
CA PHE A 336 4.26 15.09 -6.04
C PHE A 336 5.25 15.21 -4.89
N VAL A 337 5.13 14.34 -3.89
CA VAL A 337 6.06 14.25 -2.77
C VAL A 337 6.63 12.85 -2.72
N PHE A 338 7.95 12.72 -2.79
CA PHE A 338 8.64 11.45 -2.63
C PHE A 338 9.60 11.51 -1.45
N TRP A 339 9.50 10.55 -0.56
CA TRP A 339 10.36 10.43 0.61
C TRP A 339 11.00 9.05 0.65
N SER A 340 12.33 8.98 0.70
CA SER A 340 13.10 7.76 0.90
C SER A 340 13.99 7.86 2.13
N GLY A 341 13.92 6.85 3.02
CA GLY A 341 14.69 6.82 4.24
C GLY A 341 14.33 5.70 5.19
N HIS A 342 14.76 5.84 6.44
CA HIS A 342 14.36 4.93 7.50
C HIS A 342 12.99 5.29 8.08
N GLY A 343 12.32 4.28 8.64
CA GLY A 343 11.05 4.45 9.36
C GLY A 343 10.98 3.54 10.57
N VAL A 344 10.20 4.00 11.55
CA VAL A 344 9.82 3.27 12.75
C VAL A 344 8.31 3.26 12.88
N PRO A 345 7.70 2.39 13.70
CA PRO A 345 6.26 2.41 13.87
C PRO A 345 5.73 3.81 14.22
N GLY A 346 4.89 4.37 13.34
CA GLY A 346 4.25 5.67 13.51
C GLY A 346 5.08 6.91 13.14
N ALA A 347 6.33 6.75 12.65
CA ALA A 347 7.15 7.89 12.23
C ALA A 347 8.18 7.55 11.15
N MET A 348 8.51 8.53 10.31
CA MET A 348 9.70 8.51 9.46
C MET A 348 10.87 9.14 10.22
N CYS A 349 12.06 8.59 9.98
CA CYS A 349 13.30 9.09 10.58
C CYS A 349 13.86 10.28 9.78
N TRP A 350 14.58 11.14 10.49
CA TRP A 350 15.41 12.16 9.90
C TRP A 350 16.85 11.94 10.37
N ASP A 351 17.67 11.37 9.50
CA ASP A 351 18.98 10.82 9.86
C ASP A 351 18.84 9.82 11.03
N GLU A 352 19.52 10.06 12.14
CA GLU A 352 19.48 9.22 13.33
C GLU A 352 18.26 9.49 14.26
N GLU A 353 17.50 10.56 13.99
CA GLU A 353 16.32 10.90 14.80
C GLU A 353 15.12 10.04 14.39
N ALA A 354 14.81 9.02 15.19
CA ALA A 354 13.84 7.98 14.86
C ALA A 354 12.38 8.47 14.73
N TYR A 355 11.96 9.42 15.56
CA TYR A 355 10.57 9.91 15.58
C TYR A 355 10.44 11.35 15.04
N ALA A 356 11.25 11.68 14.06
CA ALA A 356 11.38 13.02 13.54
C ALA A 356 10.12 13.52 12.82
N MET A 357 9.54 12.70 11.94
CA MET A 357 8.36 13.03 11.13
C MET A 357 7.21 12.08 11.43
N THR A 358 6.32 12.49 12.32
CA THR A 358 5.13 11.71 12.70
C THR A 358 3.94 12.02 11.78
N GLY A 359 2.98 11.09 11.73
CA GLY A 359 1.75 11.26 10.96
C GLY A 359 0.96 12.52 11.36
N ASP A 360 0.91 12.87 12.64
CA ASP A 360 0.22 14.09 13.14
C ASP A 360 0.83 15.37 12.57
N LYS A 361 2.17 15.44 12.48
CA LYS A 361 2.86 16.60 11.90
C LYS A 361 2.52 16.76 10.41
N LEU A 362 2.53 15.66 9.67
CA LEU A 362 2.20 15.65 8.25
C LEU A 362 0.72 15.98 8.01
N SER A 363 -0.19 15.33 8.74
CA SER A 363 -1.62 15.55 8.61
C SER A 363 -1.98 17.03 8.85
N SER A 364 -1.42 17.63 9.91
CA SER A 364 -1.64 19.05 10.22
C SER A 364 -1.24 19.98 9.07
N VAL A 365 -0.09 19.71 8.42
CA VAL A 365 0.36 20.52 7.28
C VAL A 365 -0.49 20.28 6.05
N PHE A 366 -0.82 19.04 5.74
CA PHE A 366 -1.65 18.73 4.57
C PHE A 366 -3.08 19.24 4.70
N GLU A 367 -3.67 19.22 5.90
CA GLU A 367 -4.96 19.84 6.16
C GLU A 367 -4.91 21.37 5.96
N ASP A 368 -3.84 22.02 6.42
CA ASP A 368 -3.63 23.45 6.21
C ASP A 368 -3.45 23.79 4.73
N MET A 369 -2.66 23.00 4.00
CA MET A 369 -2.47 23.14 2.56
C MET A 369 -3.79 22.94 1.79
N ASN A 370 -4.60 21.95 2.18
CA ASN A 370 -5.92 21.74 1.58
C ASN A 370 -6.83 22.93 1.83
N ARG A 371 -6.93 23.41 3.09
CA ARG A 371 -7.72 24.60 3.46
C ARG A 371 -7.28 25.85 2.72
N LYS A 372 -5.98 26.02 2.47
CA LYS A 372 -5.40 27.14 1.73
C LYS A 372 -5.40 26.92 0.21
N ARG A 373 -5.95 25.78 -0.27
CA ARG A 373 -5.99 25.41 -1.68
C ARG A 373 -4.63 25.47 -2.36
N ARG A 374 -3.63 24.78 -1.74
CA ARG A 374 -2.23 24.77 -2.21
C ARG A 374 -1.95 23.68 -3.24
N TYR A 375 -2.89 22.82 -3.55
CA TYR A 375 -2.77 21.80 -4.58
C TYR A 375 -4.16 21.48 -5.17
N ARG A 376 -4.15 21.00 -6.39
CA ARG A 376 -5.30 20.39 -7.05
C ARG A 376 -5.39 18.90 -6.70
N LYS A 377 -4.29 18.19 -6.90
CA LYS A 377 -4.07 16.79 -6.51
C LYS A 377 -2.69 16.68 -5.88
N LEU A 378 -2.57 15.86 -4.85
CA LEU A 378 -1.32 15.56 -4.20
C LEU A 378 -1.11 14.05 -4.18
N LEU A 379 0.03 13.60 -4.71
CA LEU A 379 0.52 12.25 -4.58
C LEU A 379 1.72 12.25 -3.64
N MET A 380 1.65 11.51 -2.54
CA MET A 380 2.80 11.26 -1.68
C MET A 380 3.19 9.80 -1.74
N MET A 381 4.45 9.53 -2.09
CA MET A 381 5.03 8.20 -2.09
C MET A 381 6.12 8.12 -1.01
N VAL A 382 6.11 7.07 -0.21
CA VAL A 382 7.05 6.91 0.91
C VAL A 382 7.74 5.56 0.84
N GLU A 383 9.04 5.59 0.60
CA GLU A 383 9.95 4.45 0.65
C GLU A 383 10.59 4.38 2.05
N ALA A 384 9.90 3.80 3.00
CA ALA A 384 10.40 3.61 4.36
C ALA A 384 9.72 2.41 5.04
N CYS A 385 10.39 1.83 6.03
CA CYS A 385 9.78 0.87 6.93
C CYS A 385 8.59 1.50 7.67
N PHE A 386 7.54 0.73 7.94
CA PHE A 386 6.35 1.16 8.71
C PHE A 386 5.60 2.37 8.14
N SER A 387 5.86 2.73 6.89
CA SER A 387 5.39 3.96 6.26
C SER A 387 3.86 4.08 6.18
N GLY A 388 3.14 2.97 6.04
CA GLY A 388 1.68 2.96 6.05
C GLY A 388 1.08 3.44 7.38
N GLY A 389 1.75 3.16 8.50
CA GLY A 389 1.33 3.62 9.82
C GLY A 389 1.40 5.14 9.99
N VAL A 390 2.41 5.78 9.36
CA VAL A 390 2.56 7.24 9.35
C VAL A 390 1.45 7.89 8.51
N MET A 391 1.17 7.33 7.34
CA MET A 391 0.20 7.90 6.39
C MET A 391 -1.25 7.72 6.83
N LYS A 392 -1.53 6.79 7.73
CA LYS A 392 -2.88 6.56 8.28
C LYS A 392 -3.51 7.81 8.88
N GLN A 393 -2.72 8.70 9.46
CA GLN A 393 -3.19 9.96 10.06
C GLN A 393 -3.60 11.00 9.01
N CYS A 394 -3.19 10.82 7.77
CA CYS A 394 -3.52 11.70 6.64
C CYS A 394 -4.75 11.20 5.85
N GLU A 395 -5.39 10.12 6.31
CA GLU A 395 -6.60 9.58 5.68
C GLU A 395 -7.73 10.59 5.67
N GLY A 396 -8.44 10.66 4.52
CA GLY A 396 -9.60 11.55 4.37
C GLY A 396 -9.29 12.98 4.00
N ILE A 397 -8.01 13.39 3.87
CA ILE A 397 -7.66 14.72 3.37
C ILE A 397 -8.00 14.80 1.87
N PRO A 398 -8.86 15.72 1.42
CA PRO A 398 -9.33 15.75 0.05
C PRO A 398 -8.21 15.99 -0.97
N GLY A 399 -8.31 15.31 -2.12
CA GLY A 399 -7.37 15.47 -3.23
C GLY A 399 -6.00 14.82 -3.04
N MET A 400 -5.82 14.02 -2.00
CA MET A 400 -4.55 13.34 -1.71
C MET A 400 -4.63 11.84 -1.96
N LEU A 401 -3.52 11.30 -2.47
CA LEU A 401 -3.26 9.86 -2.58
C LEU A 401 -1.93 9.56 -1.92
N PHE A 402 -1.91 8.50 -1.10
CA PHE A 402 -0.68 7.97 -0.51
C PHE A 402 -0.36 6.59 -1.07
N VAL A 403 0.90 6.37 -1.37
CA VAL A 403 1.42 5.06 -1.74
C VAL A 403 2.68 4.82 -0.91
N THR A 404 2.71 3.72 -0.17
CA THR A 404 3.78 3.43 0.78
C THR A 404 4.41 2.07 0.53
N ALA A 405 5.72 1.98 0.73
CA ALA A 405 6.51 0.77 0.49
C ALA A 405 6.21 -0.37 1.47
N ALA A 406 5.58 -0.05 2.61
CA ALA A 406 5.30 -1.01 3.68
C ALA A 406 4.03 -0.61 4.43
N ASN A 407 3.37 -1.58 5.04
CA ASN A 407 2.30 -1.33 6.00
C ASN A 407 2.82 -0.69 7.30
N GLY A 408 1.91 -0.41 8.23
CA GLY A 408 2.29 0.22 9.51
C GLY A 408 3.06 -0.69 10.48
N ASP A 409 3.17 -1.97 10.20
CA ASP A 409 3.74 -3.00 11.06
C ASP A 409 4.81 -3.86 10.38
N GLU A 410 5.27 -3.45 9.19
CA GLU A 410 6.31 -4.19 8.46
C GLU A 410 7.43 -3.28 7.92
N THR A 411 8.54 -3.91 7.52
CA THR A 411 9.69 -3.22 6.95
C THR A 411 9.65 -3.21 5.43
N SER A 412 10.03 -2.09 4.81
CA SER A 412 10.34 -2.03 3.38
C SER A 412 11.58 -2.86 3.04
N LYS A 413 11.77 -3.15 1.76
CA LYS A 413 12.84 -4.04 1.29
C LYS A 413 13.83 -3.28 0.43
N ALA A 414 15.12 -3.45 0.74
CA ALA A 414 16.19 -3.11 -0.17
C ALA A 414 16.18 -4.08 -1.38
N ASP A 415 16.67 -3.61 -2.52
CA ASP A 415 16.62 -4.38 -3.77
C ASP A 415 18.02 -4.84 -4.20
N VAL A 416 18.73 -4.11 -5.01
CA VAL A 416 19.97 -4.55 -5.61
C VAL A 416 21.17 -4.39 -4.66
N PHE A 417 21.78 -5.52 -4.25
CA PHE A 417 23.02 -5.50 -3.45
C PHE A 417 24.25 -5.56 -4.36
N ASN A 418 25.14 -4.58 -4.26
CA ASN A 418 26.41 -4.57 -4.93
C ASN A 418 27.49 -5.10 -3.98
N SER A 419 28.01 -6.30 -4.27
CA SER A 419 29.01 -6.99 -3.41
C SER A 419 30.39 -6.32 -3.42
N GLU A 420 30.75 -5.59 -4.49
CA GLU A 420 32.00 -4.84 -4.59
C GLU A 420 31.94 -3.57 -3.74
N MET A 421 30.88 -2.79 -3.88
CA MET A 421 30.62 -1.57 -3.13
C MET A 421 30.15 -1.83 -1.70
N LYS A 422 29.68 -3.04 -1.40
CA LYS A 422 29.11 -3.48 -0.11
C LYS A 422 27.91 -2.66 0.34
N VAL A 423 27.07 -2.21 -0.61
CA VAL A 423 25.87 -1.43 -0.34
C VAL A 423 24.67 -1.98 -1.11
N TRP A 424 23.50 -1.70 -0.61
CA TRP A 424 22.26 -1.79 -1.36
C TRP A 424 22.14 -0.55 -2.25
N MET A 425 21.84 -0.74 -3.54
CA MET A 425 21.84 0.34 -4.53
C MET A 425 20.47 1.00 -4.67
N SER A 426 19.41 0.32 -4.30
CA SER A 426 18.02 0.78 -4.41
C SER A 426 17.13 0.13 -3.37
N ASN A 427 15.88 0.57 -3.30
CA ASN A 427 14.81 -0.08 -2.57
C ASN A 427 13.74 -0.61 -3.54
N ARG A 428 13.09 -1.72 -3.13
CA ARG A 428 12.21 -2.52 -4.00
C ARG A 428 10.99 -1.77 -4.50
N PHE A 429 10.34 -1.03 -3.65
CA PHE A 429 9.17 -0.24 -4.03
C PHE A 429 9.52 0.79 -5.10
N THR A 430 10.62 1.53 -4.91
CA THR A 430 11.08 2.56 -5.85
C THR A 430 11.53 1.95 -7.16
N SER A 431 12.31 0.87 -7.14
CA SER A 431 12.77 0.22 -8.37
C SER A 431 11.60 -0.34 -9.18
N THR A 432 10.65 -1.00 -8.53
CA THR A 432 9.42 -1.51 -9.18
C THR A 432 8.57 -0.38 -9.77
N PHE A 433 8.40 0.72 -9.03
CA PHE A 433 7.66 1.88 -9.54
C PHE A 433 8.31 2.46 -10.81
N ILE A 434 9.62 2.66 -10.80
CA ILE A 434 10.36 3.18 -11.96
C ILE A 434 10.25 2.23 -13.15
N GLU A 435 10.36 0.93 -12.93
CA GLU A 435 10.22 -0.10 -13.96
C GLU A 435 8.84 -0.01 -14.65
N GLN A 436 7.79 0.04 -13.85
CA GLN A 436 6.42 0.12 -14.35
C GLN A 436 6.13 1.39 -15.16
N ILE A 437 6.56 2.56 -14.68
CA ILE A 437 6.34 3.83 -15.42
C ILE A 437 7.23 3.97 -16.65
N THR A 438 8.36 3.25 -16.69
CA THR A 438 9.26 3.23 -17.87
C THR A 438 8.66 2.39 -18.97
N ASP A 439 8.08 1.26 -18.63
CA ASP A 439 7.45 0.34 -19.58
C ASP A 439 6.10 0.87 -20.10
N ASN A 440 5.36 1.59 -19.28
CA ASN A 440 4.08 2.17 -19.64
C ASN A 440 3.91 3.61 -19.10
N LYS A 441 4.21 4.60 -19.93
CA LYS A 441 4.16 6.03 -19.57
C LYS A 441 2.76 6.57 -19.23
N GLU A 442 1.71 5.85 -19.60
CA GLU A 442 0.30 6.24 -19.36
C GLU A 442 -0.37 5.34 -18.32
N VAL A 443 0.43 4.60 -17.54
CA VAL A 443 -0.11 3.72 -16.50
C VAL A 443 -0.86 4.54 -15.44
N ALA A 444 -2.08 4.15 -15.14
CA ALA A 444 -2.81 4.78 -14.04
C ALA A 444 -2.22 4.36 -12.69
N MET A 445 -2.20 5.28 -11.70
CA MET A 445 -1.71 4.98 -10.35
C MET A 445 -2.36 3.74 -9.74
N ARG A 446 -3.63 3.49 -10.07
CA ARG A 446 -4.34 2.27 -9.71
C ARG A 446 -3.65 1.02 -10.24
N ASP A 447 -3.24 1.04 -11.51
CA ASP A 447 -2.65 -0.11 -12.18
C ASP A 447 -1.19 -0.35 -11.69
N LEU A 448 -0.59 0.67 -11.08
CA LEU A 448 0.71 0.55 -10.38
C LEU A 448 0.58 -0.09 -9.00
N TYR A 449 -0.59 -0.01 -8.37
CA TYR A 449 -0.83 -0.58 -7.04
C TYR A 449 -1.17 -2.08 -7.11
N TYR A 450 -1.78 -2.55 -8.19
CA TYR A 450 -2.16 -3.94 -8.42
C TYR A 450 -1.22 -4.62 -9.42
#